data_870f79180efb9deece4c62b9fe76a083
#
_entry.id   870f79180efb9deece4c62b9fe76a083
#
_cell.length_a   1.000
_cell.length_b   1.000
_cell.length_c   1.000
_cell.angle_alpha   90.00
_cell.angle_beta   90.00
_cell.angle_gamma   90.00
#
_symmetry.space_group_name_H-M   'P 1'
#
loop_
_entity.id
_entity.type
_entity.pdbx_description
1 polymer ?
#
loop_
_entity_poly.entity_id
_entity_poly.type
_entity_poly.pdbx_seq_one_letter_code
_entity_poly.pdbx_strand_id
1 'polypeptide(L)'
;MVNYFSRHKRIILAALFIMLVIVINSLCNYLLIQPGLSRTMFYEAKKQDYQCMVLGASHGSYGIDPVTLEEETGYQVMNMCMGGEYMYDSYYILKYALARKKSDLKMVILDIDYQYFMNQHDESILFNTVYNAYPKGLLKLDYFADKMLR
;
A
#
# COMPACT_ATOMS: atom_id res chain seq x y z
N MET A 1 47.87 3.23 -19.73
CA MET A 1 47.07 4.43 -19.35
C MET A 1 45.73 4.53 -20.10
N VAL A 2 45.67 4.18 -21.38
CA VAL A 2 44.42 4.26 -22.20
C VAL A 2 43.28 3.39 -21.68
N ASN A 3 43.55 2.22 -21.10
CA ASN A 3 42.49 1.31 -20.58
C ASN A 3 41.79 1.79 -19.31
N TYR A 4 42.44 2.61 -18.50
CA TYR A 4 41.85 3.11 -17.24
C TYR A 4 40.77 4.17 -17.54
N PHE A 5 41.05 5.12 -18.41
CA PHE A 5 40.10 6.14 -18.84
C PHE A 5 38.85 5.56 -19.55
N SER A 6 39.05 4.52 -20.39
CA SER A 6 37.93 3.89 -21.09
C SER A 6 37.00 3.11 -20.16
N ARG A 7 37.55 2.48 -19.10
CA ARG A 7 36.79 1.74 -18.11
C ARG A 7 35.90 2.68 -17.25
N HIS A 8 36.45 3.80 -16.79
CA HIS A 8 35.67 4.79 -16.04
C HIS A 8 34.59 5.44 -16.89
N LYS A 9 34.85 5.75 -18.16
CA LYS A 9 33.84 6.25 -19.08
C LYS A 9 32.65 5.28 -19.22
N ARG A 10 32.91 3.98 -19.34
CA ARG A 10 31.85 2.95 -19.42
C ARG A 10 31.03 2.87 -18.15
N ILE A 11 31.67 2.93 -16.99
CA ILE A 11 30.97 2.92 -15.69
C ILE A 11 30.08 4.15 -15.54
N ILE A 12 30.58 5.34 -15.89
CA ILE A 12 29.82 6.58 -15.86
C ILE A 12 28.61 6.51 -16.81
N LEU A 13 28.82 6.03 -18.04
CA LEU A 13 27.73 5.87 -19.01
C LEU A 13 26.68 4.87 -18.53
N ALA A 14 27.09 3.75 -17.92
CA ALA A 14 26.17 2.79 -17.33
C ALA A 14 25.36 3.40 -16.16
N ALA A 15 26.01 4.16 -15.28
CA ALA A 15 25.34 4.85 -14.19
C ALA A 15 24.33 5.90 -14.69
N LEU A 16 24.71 6.67 -15.71
CA LEU A 16 23.79 7.64 -16.35
C LEU A 16 22.62 6.95 -17.03
N PHE A 17 22.84 5.81 -17.69
CA PHE A 17 21.77 5.03 -18.30
C PHE A 17 20.78 4.50 -17.24
N ILE A 18 21.29 3.93 -16.14
CA ILE A 18 20.46 3.45 -15.03
C ILE A 18 19.66 4.61 -14.43
N MET A 19 20.31 5.75 -14.20
CA MET A 19 19.63 6.96 -13.70
C MET A 19 18.52 7.40 -14.66
N LEU A 20 18.78 7.43 -15.95
CA LEU A 20 17.78 7.79 -16.97
C LEU A 20 16.58 6.83 -16.94
N VAL A 21 16.83 5.52 -16.86
CA VAL A 21 15.76 4.52 -16.75
C VAL A 21 14.91 4.74 -15.49
N ILE A 22 15.54 5.02 -14.34
CA ILE A 22 14.84 5.32 -13.09
C ILE A 22 13.97 6.58 -13.24
N VAL A 23 14.51 7.64 -13.84
CA VAL A 23 13.77 8.89 -14.06
C VAL A 23 12.58 8.67 -15.00
N ILE A 24 12.79 8.00 -16.13
CA ILE A 24 11.72 7.69 -17.09
C ILE A 24 10.64 6.84 -16.43
N ASN A 25 11.01 5.78 -15.71
CA ASN A 25 10.05 4.94 -15.00
C ASN A 25 9.26 5.75 -13.96
N SER A 26 9.94 6.61 -13.19
CA SER A 26 9.27 7.46 -12.20
C SER A 26 8.29 8.44 -12.84
N LEU A 27 8.68 9.02 -13.97
CA LEU A 27 7.83 9.94 -14.75
C LEU A 27 6.62 9.20 -15.34
N CYS A 28 6.83 8.03 -15.94
CA CYS A 28 5.74 7.21 -16.46
C CYS A 28 4.77 6.81 -15.34
N ASN A 29 5.28 6.38 -14.18
CA ASN A 29 4.43 6.08 -13.02
C ASN A 29 3.63 7.31 -12.56
N TYR A 30 4.23 8.47 -12.57
CA TYR A 30 3.54 9.71 -12.17
C TYR A 30 2.45 10.13 -13.17
N LEU A 31 2.72 10.03 -14.47
CA LEU A 31 1.81 10.50 -15.51
C LEU A 31 0.72 9.47 -15.90
N LEU A 32 1.06 8.18 -15.90
CA LEU A 32 0.18 7.14 -16.45
C LEU A 32 -0.64 6.41 -15.39
N ILE A 33 -0.12 6.31 -14.15
CA ILE A 33 -0.87 5.66 -13.08
C ILE A 33 -1.73 6.71 -12.40
N GLN A 34 -3.00 6.75 -12.79
CA GLN A 34 -4.00 7.54 -12.07
C GLN A 34 -4.11 7.06 -10.61
N PRO A 35 -4.35 7.99 -9.66
CA PRO A 35 -4.64 7.60 -8.29
C PRO A 35 -5.93 6.76 -8.28
N GLY A 36 -5.78 5.45 -8.24
CA GLY A 36 -6.91 4.55 -8.03
C GLY A 36 -7.50 4.73 -6.63
N LEU A 37 -8.72 4.23 -6.42
CA LEU A 37 -9.43 4.32 -5.13
C LEU A 37 -8.53 3.94 -3.95
N SER A 38 -7.84 2.80 -4.03
CA SER A 38 -6.95 2.31 -2.96
C SER A 38 -5.82 3.29 -2.61
N ARG A 39 -5.26 3.98 -3.60
CA ARG A 39 -4.22 4.99 -3.34
C ARG A 39 -4.79 6.23 -2.68
N THR A 40 -5.99 6.63 -3.07
CA THR A 40 -6.71 7.75 -2.46
C THR A 40 -7.01 7.44 -1.00
N MET A 41 -7.42 6.20 -0.67
CA MET A 41 -7.66 5.76 0.72
C MET A 41 -6.40 5.93 1.59
N PHE A 42 -5.22 5.50 1.14
CA PHE A 42 -3.97 5.72 1.88
C PHE A 42 -3.61 7.21 2.02
N TYR A 43 -3.92 8.02 1.00
CA TYR A 43 -3.68 9.45 1.05
C TYR A 43 -4.60 10.14 2.06
N GLU A 44 -5.89 9.81 2.07
CA GLU A 44 -6.85 10.34 3.05
C GLU A 44 -6.55 9.83 4.46
N ALA A 45 -6.23 8.55 4.62
CA ALA A 45 -5.79 7.99 5.89
C ALA A 45 -4.54 8.67 6.47
N LYS A 46 -3.69 9.26 5.61
CA LYS A 46 -2.53 10.03 6.07
C LYS A 46 -2.90 11.42 6.57
N LYS A 47 -3.94 12.03 6.00
CA LYS A 47 -4.33 13.41 6.29
C LYS A 47 -5.24 13.55 7.49
N GLN A 48 -6.14 12.60 7.67
CA GLN A 48 -7.17 12.64 8.70
C GLN A 48 -6.69 11.93 9.97
N ASP A 49 -7.12 12.42 11.11
CA ASP A 49 -7.04 11.69 12.36
C ASP A 49 -8.29 10.81 12.47
N TYR A 50 -8.12 9.53 12.75
CA TYR A 50 -9.21 8.57 12.91
C TYR A 50 -8.94 7.67 14.12
N GLN A 51 -10.03 7.28 14.78
CA GLN A 51 -10.02 6.46 15.98
C GLN A 51 -10.51 5.05 15.73
N CYS A 52 -11.24 4.84 14.64
CA CYS A 52 -11.69 3.53 14.19
C CYS A 52 -11.18 3.26 12.77
N MET A 53 -10.68 2.07 12.53
CA MET A 53 -10.29 1.60 11.20
C MET A 53 -11.05 0.34 10.87
N VAL A 54 -11.64 0.31 9.68
CA VAL A 54 -12.24 -0.88 9.10
C VAL A 54 -11.26 -1.49 8.10
N LEU A 55 -11.01 -2.77 8.21
CA LEU A 55 -10.14 -3.56 7.34
C LEU A 55 -10.92 -4.72 6.76
N GLY A 56 -10.64 -5.10 5.54
CA GLY A 56 -11.32 -6.20 4.88
C GLY A 56 -11.34 -6.08 3.37
N ALA A 57 -12.06 -6.98 2.74
CA ALA A 57 -12.16 -7.06 1.31
C ALA A 57 -13.24 -6.14 0.73
N SER A 58 -13.71 -6.48 -0.48
CA SER A 58 -14.74 -5.71 -1.18
C SER A 58 -16.08 -5.67 -0.44
N HIS A 59 -16.41 -6.68 0.36
CA HIS A 59 -17.65 -6.69 1.14
C HIS A 59 -17.66 -5.57 2.18
N GLY A 60 -16.58 -5.39 2.94
CA GLY A 60 -16.44 -4.29 3.88
C GLY A 60 -16.38 -2.93 3.20
N SER A 61 -15.78 -2.85 1.99
CA SER A 61 -15.70 -1.61 1.23
C SER A 61 -17.06 -1.09 0.79
N TYR A 62 -17.99 -1.97 0.45
CA TYR A 62 -19.34 -1.61 -0.03
C TYR A 62 -20.43 -1.78 1.03
N GLY A 63 -20.20 -2.63 2.03
CA GLY A 63 -21.21 -2.97 3.04
C GLY A 63 -21.13 -2.17 4.32
N ILE A 64 -19.99 -1.53 4.62
CA ILE A 64 -19.81 -0.74 5.84
C ILE A 64 -19.70 0.73 5.47
N ASP A 65 -20.75 1.47 5.82
CA ASP A 65 -20.79 2.93 5.66
C ASP A 65 -20.04 3.60 6.84
N PRO A 66 -18.93 4.30 6.59
CA PRO A 66 -18.18 4.95 7.65
C PRO A 66 -18.98 6.06 8.35
N VAL A 67 -19.86 6.75 7.65
CA VAL A 67 -20.66 7.85 8.23
C VAL A 67 -21.63 7.30 9.29
N THR A 68 -22.37 6.26 8.93
CA THR A 68 -23.27 5.60 9.89
C THR A 68 -22.50 5.05 11.10
N LEU A 69 -21.31 4.49 10.87
CA LEU A 69 -20.50 3.95 11.95
C LEU A 69 -19.92 5.06 12.85
N GLU A 70 -19.62 6.22 12.30
CA GLU A 70 -19.23 7.41 13.06
C GLU A 70 -20.35 7.90 13.96
N GLU A 71 -21.58 7.98 13.44
CA GLU A 71 -22.76 8.38 14.19
C GLU A 71 -23.04 7.44 15.37
N GLU A 72 -22.91 6.14 15.17
CA GLU A 72 -23.17 5.13 16.20
C GLU A 72 -22.07 5.01 17.25
N THR A 73 -20.81 5.19 16.85
CA THR A 73 -19.66 4.98 17.75
C THR A 73 -19.10 6.25 18.36
N GLY A 74 -19.36 7.40 17.75
CA GLY A 74 -18.74 8.68 18.09
C GLY A 74 -17.25 8.76 17.74
N TYR A 75 -16.72 7.80 17.00
CA TYR A 75 -15.33 7.78 16.52
C TYR A 75 -15.25 8.21 15.06
N GLN A 76 -14.24 8.97 14.70
CA GLN A 76 -13.91 9.16 13.29
C GLN A 76 -13.46 7.83 12.68
N VAL A 77 -14.10 7.43 11.60
CA VAL A 77 -13.94 6.12 10.97
C VAL A 77 -13.20 6.23 9.64
N MET A 78 -12.20 5.41 9.46
CA MET A 78 -11.52 5.22 8.18
C MET A 78 -11.78 3.81 7.65
N ASN A 79 -12.57 3.71 6.58
CA ASN A 79 -12.74 2.44 5.89
C ASN A 79 -11.58 2.23 4.91
N MET A 80 -10.73 1.25 5.23
CA MET A 80 -9.56 0.86 4.44
C MET A 80 -9.74 -0.45 3.69
N CYS A 81 -10.97 -0.99 3.64
CA CYS A 81 -11.27 -2.21 2.90
C CYS A 81 -11.02 -2.04 1.40
N MET A 82 -10.32 -2.97 0.79
CA MET A 82 -9.95 -2.92 -0.63
C MET A 82 -10.34 -4.21 -1.34
N GLY A 83 -10.79 -4.09 -2.60
CA GLY A 83 -11.13 -5.26 -3.41
C GLY A 83 -9.94 -6.23 -3.50
N GLY A 84 -10.18 -7.48 -3.08
CA GLY A 84 -9.17 -8.53 -3.08
C GLY A 84 -8.13 -8.44 -1.98
N GLU A 85 -8.38 -7.67 -0.93
CA GLU A 85 -7.56 -7.64 0.27
C GLU A 85 -7.65 -8.98 1.01
N TYR A 86 -6.51 -9.52 1.41
CA TYR A 86 -6.40 -10.69 2.27
C TYR A 86 -6.00 -10.27 3.69
N MET A 87 -6.11 -11.20 4.64
CA MET A 87 -5.71 -10.96 6.03
C MET A 87 -4.27 -10.43 6.16
N TYR A 88 -3.39 -10.91 5.30
CA TYR A 88 -2.01 -10.47 5.22
C TYR A 88 -1.89 -8.98 4.82
N ASP A 89 -2.69 -8.55 3.85
CA ASP A 89 -2.73 -7.17 3.40
C ASP A 89 -3.29 -6.27 4.51
N SER A 90 -4.38 -6.70 5.17
CA SER A 90 -4.97 -6.02 6.34
C SER A 90 -3.95 -5.83 7.46
N TYR A 91 -3.12 -6.84 7.73
CA TYR A 91 -2.03 -6.73 8.70
C TYR A 91 -1.05 -5.60 8.36
N TYR A 92 -0.62 -5.49 7.10
CA TYR A 92 0.30 -4.44 6.69
C TYR A 92 -0.35 -3.06 6.63
N ILE A 93 -1.63 -2.98 6.28
CA ILE A 93 -2.40 -1.72 6.35
C ILE A 93 -2.48 -1.26 7.81
N LEU A 94 -2.82 -2.15 8.74
CA LEU A 94 -2.83 -1.84 10.18
C LEU A 94 -1.44 -1.43 10.69
N LYS A 95 -0.39 -2.16 10.31
CA LYS A 95 1.00 -1.82 10.66
C LYS A 95 1.38 -0.42 10.19
N TYR A 96 0.95 -0.03 8.99
CA TYR A 96 1.14 1.33 8.48
C TYR A 96 0.39 2.37 9.32
N ALA A 97 -0.86 2.10 9.67
CA ALA A 97 -1.66 3.00 10.50
C ALA A 97 -1.03 3.23 11.88
N LEU A 98 -0.59 2.15 12.53
CA LEU A 98 0.04 2.20 13.86
C LEU A 98 1.42 2.87 13.85
N ALA A 99 2.14 2.82 12.73
CA ALA A 99 3.45 3.47 12.59
C ALA A 99 3.34 5.02 12.46
N ARG A 100 2.14 5.57 12.33
CA ARG A 100 1.94 7.03 12.28
C ARG A 100 2.16 7.64 13.66
N LYS A 101 2.93 8.73 13.70
CA LYS A 101 3.28 9.44 14.96
C LYS A 101 2.08 10.01 15.74
N LYS A 102 0.91 10.16 15.09
CA LYS A 102 -0.32 10.70 15.65
C LYS A 102 -1.49 9.70 15.56
N SER A 103 -1.20 8.42 15.56
CA SER A 103 -2.28 7.43 15.55
C SER A 103 -3.01 7.45 16.89
N ASP A 104 -4.26 7.87 16.88
CA ASP A 104 -5.20 7.78 18.02
C ASP A 104 -6.17 6.59 17.82
N LEU A 105 -5.70 5.56 17.13
CA LEU A 105 -6.49 4.39 16.81
C LEU A 105 -6.91 3.65 18.09
N LYS A 106 -8.21 3.55 18.33
CA LYS A 106 -8.83 2.92 19.50
C LYS A 106 -9.54 1.63 19.15
N MET A 107 -10.07 1.53 17.94
CA MET A 107 -10.86 0.40 17.48
C MET A 107 -10.43 -0.04 16.09
N VAL A 108 -10.39 -1.34 15.88
CA VAL A 108 -10.22 -1.96 14.55
C VAL A 108 -11.37 -2.93 14.35
N ILE A 109 -12.06 -2.78 13.23
CA ILE A 109 -13.08 -3.71 12.77
C ILE A 109 -12.46 -4.49 11.61
N LEU A 110 -12.44 -5.82 11.71
CA LEU A 110 -11.98 -6.70 10.65
C LEU A 110 -13.19 -7.39 10.03
N ASP A 111 -13.50 -7.03 8.80
CA ASP A 111 -14.51 -7.71 7.98
C ASP A 111 -13.91 -8.99 7.41
N ILE A 112 -14.30 -10.13 7.99
CA ILE A 112 -13.75 -11.43 7.65
C ILE A 112 -14.59 -12.07 6.54
N ASP A 113 -14.02 -12.12 5.35
CA ASP A 113 -14.58 -12.80 4.19
C ASP A 113 -14.04 -14.24 4.07
N TYR A 114 -14.74 -15.10 3.32
CA TYR A 114 -14.33 -16.47 3.03
C TYR A 114 -12.92 -16.56 2.39
N GLN A 115 -12.53 -15.55 1.60
CA GLN A 115 -11.21 -15.50 0.99
C GLN A 115 -10.06 -15.40 2.00
N TYR A 116 -10.31 -14.97 3.23
CA TYR A 116 -9.28 -14.96 4.28
C TYR A 116 -8.85 -16.37 4.71
N PHE A 117 -9.69 -17.37 4.45
CA PHE A 117 -9.41 -18.76 4.74
C PHE A 117 -8.84 -19.50 3.52
N MET A 118 -8.78 -18.86 2.36
CA MET A 118 -8.16 -19.42 1.16
C MET A 118 -6.64 -19.24 1.19
N ASN A 119 -5.96 -20.06 0.39
CA ASN A 119 -4.50 -20.00 0.32
C ASN A 119 -4.04 -18.65 -0.27
N GLN A 120 -3.27 -17.89 0.50
CA GLN A 120 -2.86 -16.51 0.16
C GLN A 120 -1.76 -16.44 -0.90
N HIS A 121 -1.37 -17.57 -1.49
CA HIS A 121 -0.29 -17.62 -2.48
C HIS A 121 -0.73 -17.30 -3.90
N ASP A 122 -2.01 -16.96 -4.09
CA ASP A 122 -2.48 -16.60 -5.43
C ASP A 122 -1.86 -15.26 -5.82
N GLU A 123 -0.99 -15.29 -6.83
CA GLU A 123 -0.31 -14.13 -7.44
C GLU A 123 -1.29 -13.26 -8.25
N SER A 124 -2.52 -13.16 -7.79
CA SER A 124 -3.59 -12.50 -8.50
C SER A 124 -3.28 -11.01 -8.70
N ILE A 125 -3.90 -10.45 -9.72
CA ILE A 125 -4.03 -9.01 -10.00
C ILE A 125 -4.36 -8.20 -8.73
N LEU A 126 -4.99 -8.83 -7.75
CA LEU A 126 -5.48 -8.24 -6.51
C LEU A 126 -4.34 -7.85 -5.53
N PHE A 127 -3.28 -8.65 -5.43
CA PHE A 127 -2.08 -8.24 -4.69
C PHE A 127 -1.52 -6.93 -5.23
N ASN A 128 -1.46 -6.79 -6.55
CA ASN A 128 -0.97 -5.57 -7.19
C ASN A 128 -1.82 -4.34 -6.82
N THR A 129 -3.11 -4.50 -6.56
CA THR A 129 -3.98 -3.39 -6.16
C THR A 129 -3.55 -2.81 -4.81
N VAL A 130 -3.43 -3.65 -3.79
CA VAL A 130 -3.02 -3.20 -2.45
C VAL A 130 -1.56 -2.78 -2.45
N TYR A 131 -0.66 -3.60 -3.01
CA TYR A 131 0.77 -3.33 -3.05
C TYR A 131 1.12 -2.02 -3.76
N ASN A 132 0.50 -1.76 -4.91
CA ASN A 132 0.74 -0.52 -5.66
C ASN A 132 0.18 0.72 -4.95
N ALA A 133 -0.92 0.56 -4.23
CA ALA A 133 -1.50 1.62 -3.41
C ALA A 133 -0.65 1.94 -2.17
N TYR A 134 0.01 0.92 -1.61
CA TYR A 134 0.76 1.03 -0.36
C TYR A 134 1.85 2.11 -0.45
N PRO A 135 1.95 3.02 0.54
CA PRO A 135 2.91 4.11 0.52
C PRO A 135 4.36 3.64 0.45
N LYS A 136 5.18 4.37 -0.31
CA LYS A 136 6.62 4.09 -0.42
C LYS A 136 7.30 4.24 0.94
N GLY A 137 8.19 3.32 1.27
CA GLY A 137 8.97 3.33 2.51
C GLY A 137 9.41 1.94 2.94
N LEU A 138 10.06 1.86 4.10
CA LEU A 138 10.58 0.59 4.65
C LEU A 138 9.46 -0.45 4.87
N LEU A 139 8.28 -0.01 5.33
CA LEU A 139 7.13 -0.91 5.51
C LEU A 139 6.66 -1.54 4.21
N LYS A 140 6.76 -0.82 3.07
CA LYS A 140 6.45 -1.40 1.75
C LYS A 140 7.47 -2.45 1.34
N LEU A 141 8.73 -2.24 1.65
CA LEU A 141 9.80 -3.24 1.40
C LEU A 141 9.59 -4.47 2.26
N ASP A 142 9.26 -4.28 3.54
CA ASP A 142 8.94 -5.35 4.48
C ASP A 142 7.73 -6.17 4.00
N TYR A 143 6.66 -5.50 3.57
CA TYR A 143 5.47 -6.13 3.00
C TYR A 143 5.81 -6.98 1.75
N PHE A 144 6.63 -6.44 0.85
CA PHE A 144 7.06 -7.18 -0.34
C PHE A 144 7.94 -8.37 0.02
N ALA A 145 8.94 -8.17 0.88
CA ALA A 145 9.87 -9.23 1.27
C ALA A 145 9.15 -10.39 1.97
N ASP A 146 8.26 -10.10 2.89
CA ASP A 146 7.51 -11.12 3.61
C ASP A 146 6.56 -11.89 2.67
N LYS A 147 5.94 -11.22 1.69
CA LYS A 147 5.11 -11.86 0.66
C LYS A 147 5.90 -12.80 -0.24
N MET A 148 7.16 -12.45 -0.56
CA MET A 148 8.02 -13.25 -1.45
C MET A 148 8.70 -14.41 -0.74
N LEU A 149 8.84 -14.37 0.59
CA LEU A 149 9.53 -15.39 1.39
C LEU A 149 8.60 -16.45 1.96
N ARG A 150 7.28 -16.29 1.85
CA ARG A 150 6.25 -17.24 2.27
C ARG A 150 5.71 -18.03 1.10
#